data_eda483c74aab8b0ceed81c27aa952d86
#
_entry.id   eda483c74aab8b0ceed81c27aa952d86
#
_cell.length_a   1.000
_cell.length_b   1.000
_cell.length_c   1.000
_cell.angle_alpha   90.00
_cell.angle_beta   90.00
_cell.angle_gamma   90.00
#
_symmetry.space_group_name_H-M   'P 1'
#
loop_
_entity.id
_entity.type
_entity.pdbx_description
1 polymer ?
#
loop_
_entity_poly.entity_id
_entity_poly.type
_entity_poly.pdbx_seq_one_letter_code
_entity_poly.pdbx_strand_id
1 'polypeptide(L)'
;QDLKKTLGVGALASSTAITAPAIAKGKIKWKMVTCWPKNFPALGTGVKRIVDSVYEMSDGNFEIKVYSAGELVPPFEVFDAVRDGIAEIAHDAPYYWVAKHSAMPFFTSVPGGLTAQEQASWIYFGGGQKLWDELYEKFGLRGFLAGTGGPNVGGWFQKEIKSLEDFQGLKMRMPGLGGEMLSKIGGIPVNMPAGEILPALQSGALDAAEWIAPYNDLALGFHKIAKYYYAPGIQEPGSALSLTVNLDAYESLPKDYKAMIKTAAGDEAFRMLSEMTAGNARALEVLLNKYDVELKSFPEDVIKEMFTAGKDILEQKSTEDDLTNKIYTEWKKYRSQV
;
A
#
# COMPACT_ATOMS: atom_id res chain seq x y z
N GLN A 1 65.32 -56.76 32.68
CA GLN A 1 66.08 -55.54 32.93
C GLN A 1 65.41 -54.40 32.24
N ASP A 2 64.87 -53.54 33.10
CA ASP A 2 64.46 -52.14 33.04
C ASP A 2 63.54 -51.69 31.96
N LEU A 3 62.25 -51.60 32.41
CA LEU A 3 61.16 -50.78 31.90
C LEU A 3 61.44 -49.29 32.24
N LYS A 4 61.47 -48.43 31.26
CA LYS A 4 61.20 -47.01 31.52
C LYS A 4 59.82 -46.63 30.97
N LYS A 5 58.91 -46.31 31.91
CA LYS A 5 57.64 -45.71 31.65
C LYS A 5 57.84 -44.23 31.28
N THR A 6 57.35 -43.82 30.15
CA THR A 6 57.23 -42.39 29.79
C THR A 6 55.77 -41.97 30.00
N LEU A 7 55.53 -41.10 30.97
CA LEU A 7 54.26 -40.42 31.24
C LEU A 7 54.08 -39.31 30.20
N GLY A 8 53.06 -39.47 29.36
CA GLY A 8 52.59 -38.38 28.48
C GLY A 8 51.68 -37.44 29.26
N VAL A 9 52.09 -36.19 29.41
CA VAL A 9 51.26 -35.11 29.93
C VAL A 9 50.34 -34.64 28.84
N GLY A 10 49.06 -34.94 28.93
CA GLY A 10 48.03 -34.40 28.06
C GLY A 10 47.70 -32.94 28.48
N ALA A 11 48.05 -32.00 27.65
CA ALA A 11 47.60 -30.61 27.82
C ALA A 11 46.13 -30.48 27.42
N LEU A 12 45.24 -30.33 28.40
CA LEU A 12 43.87 -29.89 28.20
C LEU A 12 43.87 -28.42 27.78
N ALA A 13 43.69 -28.16 26.50
CA ALA A 13 43.39 -26.83 26.00
C ALA A 13 41.96 -26.46 26.40
N SER A 14 41.81 -25.70 27.46
CA SER A 14 40.54 -25.03 27.82
C SER A 14 40.26 -23.96 26.81
N SER A 15 39.36 -24.20 25.86
CA SER A 15 38.80 -23.18 25.00
C SER A 15 37.86 -22.32 25.86
N THR A 16 38.38 -21.20 26.37
CA THR A 16 37.53 -20.14 26.92
C THR A 16 36.75 -19.53 25.75
N ALA A 17 35.51 -19.96 25.57
CA ALA A 17 34.58 -19.27 24.72
C ALA A 17 34.41 -17.85 25.29
N ILE A 18 34.94 -16.85 24.60
CA ILE A 18 34.68 -15.45 24.89
C ILE A 18 33.25 -15.20 24.50
N THR A 19 32.32 -15.33 25.46
CA THR A 19 30.96 -14.84 25.30
C THR A 19 31.06 -13.32 25.25
N ALA A 20 30.89 -12.74 24.06
CA ALA A 20 30.71 -11.31 23.95
C ALA A 20 29.54 -10.90 24.84
N PRO A 21 29.65 -9.85 25.66
CA PRO A 21 28.55 -9.42 26.48
C PRO A 21 27.37 -9.07 25.56
N ALA A 22 26.27 -9.80 25.69
CA ALA A 22 25.01 -9.40 25.09
C ALA A 22 24.64 -8.06 25.74
N ILE A 23 24.87 -6.96 25.02
CA ILE A 23 24.32 -5.67 25.40
C ILE A 23 22.81 -5.89 25.35
N ALA A 24 22.16 -5.94 26.52
CA ALA A 24 20.72 -6.02 26.63
C ALA A 24 20.15 -4.73 26.01
N LYS A 25 19.79 -4.78 24.72
CA LYS A 25 19.03 -3.73 24.07
C LYS A 25 17.69 -3.67 24.80
N GLY A 26 17.36 -2.52 25.37
CA GLY A 26 16.05 -2.33 26.01
C GLY A 26 14.94 -2.66 25.02
N LYS A 27 13.82 -3.23 25.51
CA LYS A 27 12.66 -3.50 24.66
C LYS A 27 12.12 -2.21 24.04
N ILE A 28 12.00 -2.19 22.73
CA ILE A 28 11.36 -1.10 21.98
C ILE A 28 9.88 -1.46 21.77
N LYS A 29 9.00 -0.52 22.05
CA LYS A 29 7.57 -0.67 21.85
C LYS A 29 7.06 0.48 20.99
N TRP A 30 6.48 0.15 19.84
CA TRP A 30 5.85 1.09 18.94
C TRP A 30 4.36 0.82 18.81
N LYS A 31 3.64 1.85 18.35
CA LYS A 31 2.25 1.78 17.93
C LYS A 31 2.18 1.93 16.43
N MET A 32 1.45 1.02 15.76
CA MET A 32 1.10 1.11 14.36
C MET A 32 -0.37 1.42 14.22
N VAL A 33 -0.70 2.46 13.46
CA VAL A 33 -2.07 2.75 13.03
C VAL A 33 -2.23 2.38 11.56
N THR A 34 -3.45 2.03 11.11
CA THR A 34 -3.68 1.66 9.72
C THR A 34 -5.05 2.11 9.21
N CYS A 35 -5.14 2.33 7.90
CA CYS A 35 -6.40 2.64 7.21
C CYS A 35 -7.34 1.43 7.06
N TRP A 36 -6.90 0.22 7.42
CA TRP A 36 -7.59 -1.02 7.08
C TRP A 36 -8.40 -1.58 8.23
N PRO A 37 -9.57 -2.18 7.95
CA PRO A 37 -10.31 -2.93 8.96
C PRO A 37 -9.50 -4.10 9.51
N LYS A 38 -9.76 -4.47 10.75
CA LYS A 38 -9.07 -5.59 11.41
C LYS A 38 -9.27 -6.89 10.62
N ASN A 39 -8.18 -7.63 10.41
CA ASN A 39 -8.16 -8.89 9.66
C ASN A 39 -8.67 -8.79 8.22
N PHE A 40 -8.75 -7.59 7.65
CA PHE A 40 -9.15 -7.42 6.27
C PHE A 40 -8.18 -8.17 5.34
N PRO A 41 -8.69 -8.94 4.34
CA PRO A 41 -7.85 -9.77 3.48
C PRO A 41 -6.70 -8.99 2.84
N ALA A 42 -5.51 -9.55 2.87
CA ALA A 42 -4.24 -9.01 2.40
C ALA A 42 -3.80 -7.73 3.13
N LEU A 43 -4.63 -6.69 3.21
CA LEU A 43 -4.24 -5.40 3.80
C LEU A 43 -4.13 -5.47 5.33
N GLY A 44 -5.20 -5.87 6.01
CA GLY A 44 -5.21 -6.01 7.47
C GLY A 44 -4.37 -7.18 7.97
N THR A 45 -4.38 -8.32 7.25
CA THR A 45 -3.54 -9.48 7.57
C THR A 45 -2.07 -9.22 7.23
N GLY A 46 -1.78 -8.42 6.20
CA GLY A 46 -0.43 -7.99 5.83
C GLY A 46 0.24 -7.15 6.91
N VAL A 47 -0.50 -6.21 7.50
CA VAL A 47 -0.04 -5.43 8.66
C VAL A 47 0.43 -6.35 9.79
N LYS A 48 -0.33 -7.41 10.07
CA LYS A 48 0.04 -8.38 11.10
C LYS A 48 1.34 -9.12 10.73
N ARG A 49 1.52 -9.53 9.48
CA ARG A 49 2.77 -10.19 9.02
C ARG A 49 3.99 -9.28 9.20
N ILE A 50 3.86 -7.98 8.91
CA ILE A 50 4.95 -7.01 9.11
C ILE A 50 5.38 -6.99 10.58
N VAL A 51 4.44 -6.81 11.49
CA VAL A 51 4.78 -6.68 12.93
C VAL A 51 5.27 -7.98 13.53
N ASP A 52 4.72 -9.13 13.13
CA ASP A 52 5.19 -10.45 13.54
C ASP A 52 6.64 -10.69 13.06
N SER A 53 6.95 -10.35 11.80
CA SER A 53 8.31 -10.48 11.25
C SER A 53 9.33 -9.62 12.01
N VAL A 54 8.99 -8.38 12.35
CA VAL A 54 9.86 -7.51 13.17
C VAL A 54 10.06 -8.08 14.55
N TYR A 55 8.99 -8.58 15.18
CA TYR A 55 9.06 -9.21 16.50
C TYR A 55 9.98 -10.45 16.47
N GLU A 56 9.80 -11.33 15.50
CA GLU A 56 10.61 -12.54 15.33
C GLU A 56 12.08 -12.22 15.05
N MET A 57 12.37 -11.32 14.08
CA MET A 57 13.74 -10.92 13.75
C MET A 57 14.48 -10.25 14.92
N SER A 58 13.75 -9.59 15.82
CA SER A 58 14.31 -8.92 16.99
C SER A 58 14.38 -9.79 18.25
N ASP A 59 14.04 -11.08 18.14
CA ASP A 59 13.92 -11.99 19.32
C ASP A 59 13.01 -11.38 20.41
N GLY A 60 11.87 -10.80 19.98
CA GLY A 60 10.89 -10.18 20.87
C GLY A 60 11.30 -8.85 21.50
N ASN A 61 12.43 -8.26 21.09
CA ASN A 61 12.93 -7.00 21.62
C ASN A 61 12.36 -5.76 20.92
N PHE A 62 11.70 -5.93 19.78
CA PHE A 62 10.98 -4.88 19.09
C PHE A 62 9.53 -5.30 18.86
N GLU A 63 8.65 -4.78 19.69
CA GLU A 63 7.20 -5.04 19.68
C GLU A 63 6.46 -3.86 19.05
N ILE A 64 5.62 -4.13 18.05
CA ILE A 64 4.77 -3.12 17.39
C ILE A 64 3.31 -3.53 17.61
N LYS A 65 2.57 -2.73 18.37
CA LYS A 65 1.14 -2.94 18.62
C LYS A 65 0.32 -2.30 17.50
N VAL A 66 -0.50 -3.10 16.82
CA VAL A 66 -1.37 -2.65 15.73
C VAL A 66 -2.69 -2.12 16.29
N TYR A 67 -3.13 -0.98 15.74
CA TYR A 67 -4.45 -0.40 15.91
C TYR A 67 -5.09 -0.29 14.51
N SER A 68 -6.11 -1.09 14.28
CA SER A 68 -6.85 -1.12 13.02
C SER A 68 -7.64 0.17 12.80
N ALA A 69 -8.22 0.33 11.61
CA ALA A 69 -9.01 1.52 11.26
C ALA A 69 -10.03 1.89 12.33
N GLY A 70 -9.93 3.10 12.86
CA GLY A 70 -10.85 3.63 13.88
C GLY A 70 -10.56 3.19 15.33
N GLU A 71 -9.56 2.32 15.58
CA GLU A 71 -9.26 1.88 16.96
C GLU A 71 -8.51 2.95 17.79
N LEU A 72 -7.58 3.68 17.18
CA LEU A 72 -6.83 4.75 17.86
C LEU A 72 -7.13 6.12 17.26
N VAL A 73 -7.16 6.21 15.94
CA VAL A 73 -7.51 7.41 15.17
C VAL A 73 -8.42 7.04 14.00
N PRO A 74 -9.21 7.97 13.46
CA PRO A 74 -9.93 7.74 12.20
C PRO A 74 -9.00 7.27 11.06
N PRO A 75 -9.48 6.45 10.12
CA PRO A 75 -8.62 5.87 9.07
C PRO A 75 -7.82 6.89 8.26
N PHE A 76 -8.41 8.06 7.96
CA PHE A 76 -7.74 9.12 7.18
C PHE A 76 -7.00 10.15 8.03
N GLU A 77 -6.76 9.84 9.31
CA GLU A 77 -5.91 10.63 10.21
C GLU A 77 -4.59 9.90 10.55
N VAL A 78 -4.35 8.70 10.00
CA VAL A 78 -3.15 7.91 10.35
C VAL A 78 -1.84 8.60 9.95
N PHE A 79 -1.83 9.34 8.84
CA PHE A 79 -0.66 10.13 8.42
C PHE A 79 -0.33 11.22 9.45
N ASP A 80 -1.33 11.98 9.88
CA ASP A 80 -1.17 13.04 10.88
C ASP A 80 -0.79 12.45 12.24
N ALA A 81 -1.38 11.31 12.62
CA ALA A 81 -1.04 10.62 13.87
C ALA A 81 0.45 10.22 13.93
N VAL A 82 1.02 9.77 12.82
CA VAL A 82 2.45 9.44 12.75
C VAL A 82 3.32 10.69 12.68
N ARG A 83 2.93 11.68 11.90
CA ARG A 83 3.62 12.98 11.84
C ARG A 83 3.73 13.62 13.23
N ASP A 84 2.64 13.60 13.98
CA ASP A 84 2.50 14.27 15.27
C ASP A 84 2.98 13.39 16.46
N GLY A 85 3.48 12.18 16.18
CA GLY A 85 4.05 11.28 17.20
C GLY A 85 3.02 10.58 18.09
N ILE A 86 1.73 10.53 17.72
CA ILE A 86 0.70 9.74 18.40
C ILE A 86 0.96 8.24 18.22
N ALA A 87 1.45 7.88 17.03
CA ALA A 87 1.98 6.57 16.68
C ALA A 87 3.33 6.72 15.99
N GLU A 88 4.18 5.71 16.08
CA GLU A 88 5.49 5.73 15.44
C GLU A 88 5.44 5.34 13.96
N ILE A 89 4.42 4.58 13.57
CA ILE A 89 4.35 3.97 12.25
C ILE A 89 2.90 3.82 11.80
N ALA A 90 2.67 3.91 10.48
CA ALA A 90 1.37 3.60 9.87
C ALA A 90 1.54 2.66 8.67
N HIS A 91 0.47 1.94 8.33
CA HIS A 91 0.34 1.27 7.04
C HIS A 91 -0.85 1.87 6.29
N ASP A 92 -0.58 2.47 5.14
CA ASP A 92 -1.53 3.31 4.41
C ASP A 92 -1.30 3.28 2.88
N ALA A 93 -2.01 4.14 2.17
CA ALA A 93 -1.78 4.39 0.75
C ALA A 93 -1.46 5.88 0.54
N PRO A 94 -0.28 6.24 0.03
CA PRO A 94 0.15 7.63 -0.13
C PRO A 94 -0.85 8.54 -0.86
N TYR A 95 -1.58 8.03 -1.84
CA TYR A 95 -2.54 8.83 -2.61
C TYR A 95 -3.72 9.38 -1.77
N TYR A 96 -4.01 8.82 -0.58
CA TYR A 96 -4.99 9.42 0.33
C TYR A 96 -4.57 10.81 0.81
N TRP A 97 -3.30 11.11 0.75
CA TRP A 97 -2.70 12.36 1.22
C TRP A 97 -2.48 13.39 0.10
N VAL A 98 -3.14 13.22 -1.05
CA VAL A 98 -3.03 14.15 -2.19
C VAL A 98 -3.34 15.61 -1.81
N ALA A 99 -4.25 15.84 -0.87
CA ALA A 99 -4.54 17.18 -0.35
C ALA A 99 -3.38 17.78 0.46
N LYS A 100 -2.43 16.99 0.95
CA LYS A 100 -1.24 17.44 1.66
C LYS A 100 -0.10 17.80 0.70
N HIS A 101 0.02 17.04 -0.40
CA HIS A 101 0.96 17.32 -1.47
C HIS A 101 0.59 16.55 -2.73
N SER A 102 0.58 17.24 -3.87
CA SER A 102 0.13 16.71 -5.16
C SER A 102 0.97 15.55 -5.70
N ALA A 103 2.22 15.40 -5.22
CA ALA A 103 3.09 14.28 -5.59
C ALA A 103 2.82 12.96 -4.85
N MET A 104 2.02 12.97 -3.78
CA MET A 104 1.73 11.76 -2.99
C MET A 104 1.24 10.57 -3.83
N PRO A 105 0.32 10.75 -4.81
CA PRO A 105 -0.20 9.64 -5.61
C PRO A 105 0.86 8.87 -6.41
N PHE A 106 1.98 9.48 -6.77
CA PHE A 106 3.04 8.79 -7.51
C PHE A 106 3.63 7.58 -6.76
N PHE A 107 3.49 7.55 -5.43
CA PHE A 107 3.98 6.47 -4.58
C PHE A 107 2.94 5.40 -4.25
N THR A 108 1.71 5.57 -4.73
CA THR A 108 0.68 4.52 -4.76
C THR A 108 0.41 4.08 -6.19
N SER A 109 -0.29 4.91 -6.94
CA SER A 109 -0.63 4.73 -8.34
C SER A 109 -1.18 6.01 -8.93
N VAL A 110 -1.07 6.14 -10.24
CA VAL A 110 -1.65 7.25 -11.02
C VAL A 110 -2.37 6.68 -12.24
N PRO A 111 -3.39 7.39 -12.79
CA PRO A 111 -4.11 6.92 -13.97
C PRO A 111 -3.20 6.59 -15.14
N GLY A 112 -3.37 5.39 -15.72
CA GLY A 112 -2.53 4.87 -16.79
C GLY A 112 -1.05 4.71 -16.41
N GLY A 113 -0.75 4.57 -15.11
CA GLY A 113 0.61 4.53 -14.55
C GLY A 113 1.32 3.19 -14.67
N LEU A 114 2.23 2.96 -13.73
CA LEU A 114 3.04 1.75 -13.64
C LEU A 114 2.23 0.58 -13.08
N THR A 115 2.50 -0.62 -13.58
CA THR A 115 2.04 -1.87 -12.94
C THR A 115 2.72 -2.06 -11.58
N ALA A 116 2.23 -3.00 -10.77
CA ALA A 116 2.82 -3.27 -9.45
C ALA A 116 4.31 -3.61 -9.51
N GLN A 117 4.72 -4.40 -10.51
CA GLN A 117 6.13 -4.76 -10.71
C GLN A 117 6.98 -3.55 -11.14
N GLU A 118 6.48 -2.76 -12.08
CA GLU A 118 7.16 -1.55 -12.56
C GLU A 118 7.27 -0.49 -11.45
N GLN A 119 6.22 -0.33 -10.64
CA GLN A 119 6.21 0.56 -9.48
C GLN A 119 7.27 0.17 -8.45
N ALA A 120 7.34 -1.11 -8.09
CA ALA A 120 8.39 -1.62 -7.19
C ALA A 120 9.79 -1.42 -7.78
N SER A 121 9.95 -1.67 -9.09
CA SER A 121 11.20 -1.48 -9.79
C SER A 121 11.63 0.00 -9.82
N TRP A 122 10.69 0.92 -10.05
CA TRP A 122 10.96 2.36 -9.97
C TRP A 122 11.40 2.78 -8.57
N ILE A 123 10.69 2.31 -7.54
CA ILE A 123 11.01 2.64 -6.14
C ILE A 123 12.40 2.14 -5.78
N TYR A 124 12.71 0.87 -6.04
CA TYR A 124 13.97 0.26 -5.59
C TYR A 124 15.18 0.59 -6.46
N PHE A 125 15.01 0.73 -7.78
CA PHE A 125 16.12 0.83 -8.75
C PHE A 125 16.01 2.00 -9.71
N GLY A 126 14.83 2.60 -9.84
CA GLY A 126 14.56 3.73 -10.75
C GLY A 126 14.68 5.11 -10.10
N GLY A 127 15.13 5.19 -8.84
CA GLY A 127 15.29 6.46 -8.11
C GLY A 127 14.06 6.89 -7.31
N GLY A 128 12.96 6.15 -7.36
CA GLY A 128 11.70 6.47 -6.69
C GLY A 128 11.84 6.60 -5.17
N GLN A 129 12.62 5.73 -4.51
CA GLN A 129 12.82 5.81 -3.05
C GLN A 129 13.44 7.14 -2.63
N LYS A 130 14.44 7.64 -3.35
CA LYS A 130 15.07 8.93 -3.04
C LYS A 130 14.09 10.10 -3.16
N LEU A 131 13.24 10.06 -4.17
CA LEU A 131 12.19 11.07 -4.37
C LEU A 131 11.10 10.98 -3.30
N TRP A 132 10.76 9.77 -2.88
CA TRP A 132 9.82 9.54 -1.78
C TRP A 132 10.36 10.05 -0.45
N ASP A 133 11.64 9.77 -0.15
CA ASP A 133 12.31 10.30 1.03
C ASP A 133 12.27 11.85 1.03
N GLU A 134 12.64 12.50 -0.08
CA GLU A 134 12.62 13.96 -0.22
C GLU A 134 11.23 14.56 0.00
N LEU A 135 10.17 13.89 -0.47
CA LEU A 135 8.80 14.30 -0.25
C LEU A 135 8.39 14.13 1.22
N TYR A 136 8.65 12.95 1.81
CA TYR A 136 8.18 12.62 3.14
C TYR A 136 8.96 13.35 4.24
N GLU A 137 10.24 13.65 4.03
CA GLU A 137 11.05 14.46 4.95
C GLU A 137 10.46 15.85 5.21
N LYS A 138 9.72 16.43 4.25
CA LYS A 138 8.98 17.70 4.47
C LYS A 138 7.93 17.60 5.59
N PHE A 139 7.50 16.39 5.90
CA PHE A 139 6.50 16.09 6.94
C PHE A 139 7.12 15.41 8.18
N GLY A 140 8.45 15.29 8.23
CA GLY A 140 9.12 14.54 9.31
C GLY A 140 8.81 13.04 9.25
N LEU A 141 8.63 12.49 8.06
CA LEU A 141 8.26 11.10 7.82
C LEU A 141 9.27 10.39 6.90
N ARG A 142 9.17 9.08 6.87
CA ARG A 142 9.84 8.20 5.92
C ARG A 142 8.88 7.14 5.40
N GLY A 143 8.91 6.89 4.09
CA GLY A 143 8.07 5.89 3.44
C GLY A 143 8.86 4.66 2.97
N PHE A 144 8.24 3.49 3.05
CA PHE A 144 8.74 2.24 2.47
C PHE A 144 7.63 1.53 1.73
N LEU A 145 7.93 0.92 0.59
CA LEU A 145 7.00 0.02 -0.08
C LEU A 145 6.75 -1.19 0.82
N ALA A 146 5.48 -1.39 1.22
CA ALA A 146 5.11 -2.39 2.21
C ALA A 146 3.84 -3.16 1.86
N GLY A 147 3.51 -3.21 0.61
CA GLY A 147 2.36 -3.92 0.08
C GLY A 147 2.02 -3.46 -1.33
N THR A 148 1.26 -4.27 -2.02
CA THR A 148 0.60 -3.88 -3.27
C THR A 148 -0.63 -4.74 -3.50
N GLY A 149 -1.71 -4.09 -3.91
CA GLY A 149 -2.94 -4.76 -4.33
C GLY A 149 -2.85 -5.39 -5.72
N GLY A 150 -1.79 -5.08 -6.47
CA GLY A 150 -1.71 -5.41 -7.89
C GLY A 150 -2.59 -4.50 -8.75
N PRO A 151 -2.97 -4.93 -9.96
CA PRO A 151 -3.84 -4.16 -10.83
C PRO A 151 -5.26 -4.09 -10.26
N ASN A 152 -5.81 -2.88 -10.20
CA ASN A 152 -7.18 -2.67 -9.80
C ASN A 152 -8.16 -2.97 -10.93
N VAL A 153 -9.42 -3.13 -10.54
CA VAL A 153 -10.57 -3.13 -11.44
C VAL A 153 -11.13 -1.72 -11.60
N GLY A 154 -11.94 -1.52 -12.64
CA GLY A 154 -12.60 -0.22 -12.91
C GLY A 154 -13.70 0.13 -11.92
N GLY A 155 -14.26 -0.87 -11.22
CA GLY A 155 -15.23 -0.68 -10.15
C GLY A 155 -16.55 -1.41 -10.32
N TRP A 156 -17.42 -1.16 -9.36
CA TRP A 156 -18.76 -1.72 -9.21
C TRP A 156 -19.80 -0.65 -9.48
N PHE A 157 -20.75 -0.97 -10.36
CA PHE A 157 -21.78 -0.05 -10.79
C PHE A 157 -23.16 -0.68 -10.60
N GLN A 158 -24.13 0.10 -10.10
CA GLN A 158 -25.51 -0.34 -9.98
C GLN A 158 -26.22 -0.31 -11.34
N LYS A 159 -25.76 0.53 -12.26
CA LYS A 159 -26.22 0.62 -13.65
C LYS A 159 -25.11 0.30 -14.61
N GLU A 160 -25.45 -0.27 -15.77
CA GLU A 160 -24.49 -0.55 -16.83
C GLU A 160 -23.96 0.75 -17.44
N ILE A 161 -22.65 0.82 -17.67
CA ILE A 161 -21.96 1.93 -18.33
C ILE A 161 -21.82 1.61 -19.82
N LYS A 162 -22.50 2.34 -20.66
CA LYS A 162 -22.53 2.15 -22.13
C LYS A 162 -21.86 3.28 -22.89
N SER A 163 -21.67 4.43 -22.27
CA SER A 163 -21.06 5.62 -22.87
C SER A 163 -20.52 6.57 -21.80
N LEU A 164 -19.83 7.62 -22.22
CA LEU A 164 -19.39 8.72 -21.35
C LEU A 164 -20.56 9.46 -20.68
N GLU A 165 -21.73 9.44 -21.29
CA GLU A 165 -22.93 10.08 -20.71
C GLU A 165 -23.36 9.41 -19.40
N ASP A 166 -23.10 8.13 -19.24
CA ASP A 166 -23.44 7.39 -18.02
C ASP A 166 -22.60 7.80 -16.80
N PHE A 167 -21.49 8.51 -17.01
CA PHE A 167 -20.71 9.10 -15.94
C PHE A 167 -21.22 10.47 -15.48
N GLN A 168 -22.11 11.14 -16.24
CA GLN A 168 -22.57 12.47 -15.89
C GLN A 168 -23.33 12.47 -14.57
N GLY A 169 -22.74 13.12 -13.55
CA GLY A 169 -23.32 13.18 -12.20
C GLY A 169 -23.21 11.91 -11.38
N LEU A 170 -22.55 10.86 -11.88
CA LEU A 170 -22.34 9.59 -11.18
C LEU A 170 -21.50 9.82 -9.91
N LYS A 171 -22.06 9.55 -8.75
CA LYS A 171 -21.35 9.62 -7.47
C LYS A 171 -20.60 8.31 -7.25
N MET A 172 -19.30 8.36 -7.31
CA MET A 172 -18.47 7.15 -7.19
C MET A 172 -17.34 7.33 -6.17
N ARG A 173 -17.20 6.34 -5.30
CA ARG A 173 -15.98 6.28 -4.48
C ARG A 173 -14.79 5.97 -5.39
N MET A 174 -13.87 6.93 -5.47
CA MET A 174 -12.63 6.80 -6.21
C MET A 174 -11.59 7.79 -5.62
N PRO A 175 -10.53 7.30 -4.97
CA PRO A 175 -9.52 8.16 -4.33
C PRO A 175 -8.46 8.66 -5.31
N GLY A 176 -7.58 9.52 -4.81
CA GLY A 176 -6.39 9.97 -5.50
C GLY A 176 -6.67 10.65 -6.83
N LEU A 177 -5.74 10.54 -7.78
CA LEU A 177 -5.90 11.13 -9.12
C LEU A 177 -6.93 10.39 -9.99
N GLY A 178 -7.30 9.17 -9.61
CA GLY A 178 -8.46 8.48 -10.21
C GLY A 178 -9.75 9.27 -10.02
N GLY A 179 -9.95 9.86 -8.83
CA GLY A 179 -11.08 10.75 -8.57
C GLY A 179 -11.06 12.00 -9.45
N GLU A 180 -9.90 12.62 -9.66
CA GLU A 180 -9.78 13.76 -10.58
C GLU A 180 -10.06 13.34 -12.04
N MET A 181 -9.61 12.15 -12.45
CA MET A 181 -9.93 11.56 -13.75
C MET A 181 -11.44 11.35 -13.91
N LEU A 182 -12.10 10.79 -12.89
CA LEU A 182 -13.56 10.63 -12.88
C LEU A 182 -14.28 11.97 -13.04
N SER A 183 -13.82 13.04 -12.36
CA SER A 183 -14.38 14.38 -12.52
C SER A 183 -14.26 14.91 -13.94
N LYS A 184 -13.15 14.68 -14.61
CA LYS A 184 -12.94 15.13 -16.00
C LYS A 184 -13.89 14.47 -17.00
N ILE A 185 -14.34 13.25 -16.72
CA ILE A 185 -15.32 12.54 -17.55
C ILE A 185 -16.76 12.72 -17.10
N GLY A 186 -17.02 13.59 -16.10
CA GLY A 186 -18.36 14.01 -15.68
C GLY A 186 -18.86 13.39 -14.37
N GLY A 187 -18.11 12.50 -13.74
CA GLY A 187 -18.49 11.90 -12.45
C GLY A 187 -18.19 12.81 -11.25
N ILE A 188 -18.69 12.39 -10.11
CA ILE A 188 -18.51 13.07 -8.81
C ILE A 188 -17.74 12.12 -7.88
N PRO A 189 -16.42 12.30 -7.72
CA PRO A 189 -15.63 11.44 -6.85
C PRO A 189 -15.90 11.71 -5.38
N VAL A 190 -15.94 10.65 -4.60
CA VAL A 190 -16.02 10.72 -3.14
C VAL A 190 -14.89 9.85 -2.58
N ASN A 191 -14.07 10.39 -1.70
CA ASN A 191 -13.06 9.61 -0.99
C ASN A 191 -13.60 9.18 0.37
N MET A 192 -13.62 7.88 0.65
CA MET A 192 -14.03 7.33 1.94
C MET A 192 -13.33 6.00 2.24
N PRO A 193 -13.14 5.66 3.53
CA PRO A 193 -12.50 4.43 3.93
C PRO A 193 -13.39 3.20 3.71
N ALA A 194 -12.76 2.02 3.66
CA ALA A 194 -13.40 0.75 3.31
C ALA A 194 -14.73 0.47 4.02
N GLY A 195 -14.78 0.68 5.33
CA GLY A 195 -15.96 0.36 6.15
C GLY A 195 -17.20 1.23 5.86
N GLU A 196 -17.04 2.35 5.18
CA GLU A 196 -18.13 3.30 4.87
C GLU A 196 -18.73 3.09 3.48
N ILE A 197 -18.04 2.37 2.57
CA ILE A 197 -18.42 2.28 1.16
C ILE A 197 -19.74 1.50 0.98
N LEU A 198 -19.84 0.31 1.55
CA LEU A 198 -21.07 -0.51 1.39
C LEU A 198 -22.32 0.18 1.96
N PRO A 199 -22.30 0.76 3.17
CA PRO A 199 -23.41 1.57 3.67
C PRO A 199 -23.78 2.75 2.75
N ALA A 200 -22.80 3.41 2.15
CA ALA A 200 -23.03 4.52 1.22
C ALA A 200 -23.67 4.06 -0.10
N LEU A 201 -23.27 2.91 -0.63
CA LEU A 201 -23.96 2.27 -1.78
C LEU A 201 -25.39 1.85 -1.44
N GLN A 202 -25.60 1.28 -0.25
CA GLN A 202 -26.94 0.84 0.21
C GLN A 202 -27.92 2.00 0.40
N SER A 203 -27.42 3.13 0.89
CA SER A 203 -28.26 4.33 1.13
C SER A 203 -28.49 5.18 -0.12
N GLY A 204 -27.79 4.89 -1.24
CA GLY A 204 -27.82 5.71 -2.45
C GLY A 204 -26.99 7.01 -2.34
N ALA A 205 -26.14 7.14 -1.32
CA ALA A 205 -25.16 8.22 -1.23
C ALA A 205 -24.06 8.04 -2.30
N LEU A 206 -23.82 6.82 -2.75
CA LEU A 206 -22.97 6.46 -3.88
C LEU A 206 -23.77 5.65 -4.90
N ASP A 207 -23.49 5.87 -6.19
CA ASP A 207 -24.01 5.10 -7.32
C ASP A 207 -23.04 3.97 -7.74
N ALA A 208 -21.75 4.14 -7.45
CA ALA A 208 -20.67 3.23 -7.80
C ALA A 208 -19.50 3.33 -6.82
N ALA A 209 -18.65 2.32 -6.83
CA ALA A 209 -17.43 2.31 -6.03
C ALA A 209 -16.36 1.43 -6.66
N GLU A 210 -15.10 1.80 -6.47
CA GLU A 210 -13.97 0.92 -6.65
C GLU A 210 -13.25 0.71 -5.31
N TRP A 211 -12.48 -0.39 -5.23
CA TRP A 211 -11.57 -0.62 -4.12
C TRP A 211 -10.22 -1.13 -4.63
N ILE A 212 -10.05 -2.44 -4.84
CA ILE A 212 -8.84 -2.98 -5.47
C ILE A 212 -9.24 -3.98 -6.56
N ALA A 213 -9.64 -5.20 -6.16
CA ALA A 213 -9.83 -6.32 -7.06
C ALA A 213 -10.72 -7.40 -6.40
N PRO A 214 -11.11 -8.46 -7.10
CA PRO A 214 -12.14 -9.43 -6.65
C PRO A 214 -12.01 -9.93 -5.22
N TYR A 215 -10.78 -10.19 -4.74
CA TYR A 215 -10.56 -10.74 -3.39
C TYR A 215 -11.01 -9.79 -2.27
N ASN A 216 -10.63 -8.55 -2.36
CA ASN A 216 -11.03 -7.52 -1.41
C ASN A 216 -12.49 -7.09 -1.61
N ASP A 217 -12.91 -6.96 -2.85
CA ASP A 217 -14.25 -6.49 -3.21
C ASP A 217 -15.34 -7.47 -2.77
N LEU A 218 -15.07 -8.79 -2.88
CA LEU A 218 -15.94 -9.83 -2.34
C LEU A 218 -16.07 -9.69 -0.81
N ALA A 219 -14.99 -9.44 -0.10
CA ALA A 219 -14.98 -9.24 1.36
C ALA A 219 -15.74 -7.98 1.77
N LEU A 220 -15.68 -6.89 0.97
CA LEU A 220 -16.47 -5.67 1.19
C LEU A 220 -17.95 -5.83 0.84
N GLY A 221 -18.31 -6.86 0.07
CA GLY A 221 -19.69 -7.19 -0.20
C GLY A 221 -20.37 -6.33 -1.27
N PHE A 222 -19.63 -5.67 -2.16
CA PHE A 222 -20.18 -4.79 -3.20
C PHE A 222 -21.17 -5.50 -4.13
N HIS A 223 -20.94 -6.78 -4.39
CA HIS A 223 -21.83 -7.65 -5.18
C HIS A 223 -23.28 -7.75 -4.65
N LYS A 224 -23.52 -7.37 -3.39
CA LYS A 224 -24.86 -7.36 -2.79
C LYS A 224 -25.72 -6.19 -3.27
N ILE A 225 -25.09 -5.14 -3.81
CA ILE A 225 -25.75 -3.88 -4.19
C ILE A 225 -25.50 -3.54 -5.66
N ALA A 226 -24.32 -3.85 -6.19
CA ALA A 226 -23.92 -3.54 -7.55
C ALA A 226 -23.72 -4.84 -8.34
N LYS A 227 -24.29 -4.89 -9.54
CA LYS A 227 -24.26 -6.07 -10.42
C LYS A 227 -23.13 -6.00 -11.45
N TYR A 228 -22.84 -4.79 -11.95
CA TYR A 228 -21.90 -4.59 -13.05
C TYR A 228 -20.50 -4.34 -12.53
N TYR A 229 -19.57 -5.21 -12.90
CA TYR A 229 -18.18 -5.21 -12.46
C TYR A 229 -17.26 -4.95 -13.66
N TYR A 230 -16.55 -3.84 -13.65
CA TYR A 230 -15.77 -3.39 -14.80
C TYR A 230 -14.28 -3.60 -14.60
N ALA A 231 -13.59 -4.04 -15.67
CA ALA A 231 -12.14 -4.18 -15.75
C ALA A 231 -11.65 -3.77 -17.16
N PRO A 232 -10.40 -3.33 -17.32
CA PRO A 232 -9.41 -3.05 -16.28
C PRO A 232 -9.64 -1.72 -15.57
N GLY A 233 -8.93 -1.52 -14.44
CA GLY A 233 -8.89 -0.26 -13.70
C GLY A 233 -7.82 0.68 -14.23
N ILE A 234 -8.20 1.57 -15.15
CA ILE A 234 -7.29 2.57 -15.74
C ILE A 234 -6.75 3.54 -14.69
N GLN A 235 -7.56 3.84 -13.66
CA GLN A 235 -7.22 4.75 -12.57
C GLN A 235 -6.03 4.25 -11.74
N GLU A 236 -5.81 2.93 -11.67
CA GLU A 236 -4.86 2.34 -10.73
C GLU A 236 -4.29 1.00 -11.23
N PRO A 237 -3.32 1.03 -12.17
CA PRO A 237 -2.72 -0.19 -12.73
C PRO A 237 -1.90 -1.00 -11.73
N GLY A 238 -1.44 -0.37 -10.64
CA GLY A 238 -0.71 -1.03 -9.57
C GLY A 238 -0.82 -0.23 -8.29
N SER A 239 -1.44 -0.79 -7.25
CA SER A 239 -1.67 -0.11 -5.97
C SER A 239 -0.58 -0.42 -4.96
N ALA A 240 0.47 0.41 -4.93
CA ALA A 240 1.51 0.34 -3.92
C ALA A 240 1.00 0.90 -2.59
N LEU A 241 1.31 0.20 -1.51
CA LEU A 241 0.99 0.60 -0.14
C LEU A 241 2.27 0.90 0.62
N SER A 242 2.16 1.81 1.59
CA SER A 242 3.30 2.31 2.34
C SER A 242 3.32 1.84 3.79
N LEU A 243 4.54 1.67 4.28
CA LEU A 243 4.85 1.77 5.68
C LEU A 243 5.36 3.20 5.90
N THR A 244 4.54 4.03 6.54
CA THR A 244 4.85 5.43 6.86
C THR A 244 5.37 5.51 8.27
N VAL A 245 6.60 5.98 8.46
CA VAL A 245 7.29 5.97 9.75
C VAL A 245 7.64 7.40 10.17
N ASN A 246 7.44 7.74 11.45
CA ASN A 246 7.95 8.99 12.02
C ASN A 246 9.47 9.00 11.90
N LEU A 247 10.02 10.05 11.29
CA LEU A 247 11.46 10.12 10.95
C LEU A 247 12.36 10.11 12.18
N ASP A 248 11.99 10.86 13.22
CA ASP A 248 12.77 10.90 14.47
C ASP A 248 12.74 9.54 15.19
N ALA A 249 11.58 8.89 15.23
CA ALA A 249 11.45 7.55 15.78
C ALA A 249 12.31 6.55 14.99
N TYR A 250 12.28 6.61 13.66
CA TYR A 250 13.11 5.75 12.81
C TYR A 250 14.60 6.01 13.01
N GLU A 251 15.03 7.27 13.02
CA GLU A 251 16.44 7.62 13.19
C GLU A 251 16.99 7.26 14.57
N SER A 252 16.15 7.21 15.59
CA SER A 252 16.51 6.74 16.93
C SER A 252 16.77 5.23 17.03
N LEU A 253 16.29 4.44 16.06
CA LEU A 253 16.48 2.99 16.08
C LEU A 253 17.94 2.57 15.87
N PRO A 254 18.38 1.49 16.52
CA PRO A 254 19.62 0.81 16.15
C PRO A 254 19.64 0.38 14.69
N LYS A 255 20.83 0.32 14.09
CA LYS A 255 21.00 0.01 12.66
C LYS A 255 20.32 -1.30 12.22
N ASP A 256 20.41 -2.32 13.04
CA ASP A 256 19.78 -3.62 12.80
C ASP A 256 18.24 -3.53 12.84
N TYR A 257 17.66 -2.75 13.73
CA TYR A 257 16.20 -2.56 13.78
C TYR A 257 15.68 -1.73 12.60
N LYS A 258 16.44 -0.72 12.15
CA LYS A 258 16.15 -0.04 10.87
C LYS A 258 16.13 -1.02 9.70
N ALA A 259 17.08 -1.97 9.67
CA ALA A 259 17.10 -3.01 8.65
C ALA A 259 15.91 -3.97 8.74
N MET A 260 15.47 -4.32 9.96
CA MET A 260 14.28 -5.17 10.18
C MET A 260 13.01 -4.52 9.64
N ILE A 261 12.77 -3.24 9.91
CA ILE A 261 11.63 -2.48 9.37
C ILE A 261 11.66 -2.52 7.83
N LYS A 262 12.80 -2.20 7.22
CA LYS A 262 12.95 -2.20 5.76
C LYS A 262 12.73 -3.59 5.16
N THR A 263 13.25 -4.63 5.80
CA THR A 263 13.13 -6.03 5.33
C THR A 263 11.69 -6.50 5.43
N ALA A 264 11.02 -6.28 6.57
CA ALA A 264 9.63 -6.65 6.76
C ALA A 264 8.69 -5.94 5.77
N ALA A 265 8.93 -4.66 5.48
CA ALA A 265 8.18 -3.91 4.46
C ALA A 265 8.35 -4.53 3.07
N GLY A 266 9.59 -4.80 2.65
CA GLY A 266 9.88 -5.38 1.33
C GLY A 266 9.35 -6.80 1.15
N ASP A 267 9.46 -7.64 2.18
CA ASP A 267 8.88 -9.00 2.18
C ASP A 267 7.35 -8.94 2.03
N GLU A 268 6.70 -8.06 2.79
CA GLU A 268 5.24 -7.90 2.70
C GLU A 268 4.79 -7.37 1.33
N ALA A 269 5.55 -6.52 0.68
CA ALA A 269 5.23 -6.05 -0.67
C ALA A 269 5.05 -7.23 -1.65
N PHE A 270 5.92 -8.22 -1.60
CA PHE A 270 5.82 -9.40 -2.44
C PHE A 270 4.76 -10.41 -1.96
N ARG A 271 4.65 -10.62 -0.65
CA ARG A 271 3.64 -11.54 -0.06
C ARG A 271 2.23 -11.06 -0.34
N MET A 272 1.96 -9.77 -0.15
CA MET A 272 0.64 -9.19 -0.42
C MET A 272 0.26 -9.32 -1.90
N LEU A 273 1.16 -9.02 -2.83
CA LEU A 273 0.93 -9.22 -4.26
C LEU A 273 0.59 -10.68 -4.58
N SER A 274 1.32 -11.61 -3.96
CA SER A 274 1.10 -13.06 -4.16
C SER A 274 -0.25 -13.51 -3.60
N GLU A 275 -0.63 -13.03 -2.40
CA GLU A 275 -1.93 -13.30 -1.78
C GLU A 275 -3.07 -12.72 -2.62
N MET A 276 -2.94 -11.47 -3.05
CA MET A 276 -3.93 -10.81 -3.91
C MET A 276 -4.11 -11.54 -5.23
N THR A 277 -3.01 -11.93 -5.90
CA THR A 277 -3.08 -12.66 -7.16
C THR A 277 -3.83 -14.00 -7.01
N ALA A 278 -3.49 -14.79 -6.01
CA ALA A 278 -4.15 -16.06 -5.74
C ALA A 278 -5.59 -15.89 -5.26
N GLY A 279 -5.85 -14.89 -4.41
CA GLY A 279 -7.16 -14.56 -3.88
C GLY A 279 -8.11 -14.06 -4.95
N ASN A 280 -7.64 -13.18 -5.85
CA ASN A 280 -8.43 -12.60 -6.93
C ASN A 280 -8.99 -13.67 -7.89
N ALA A 281 -8.17 -14.66 -8.27
CA ALA A 281 -8.62 -15.74 -9.14
C ALA A 281 -9.80 -16.51 -8.54
N ARG A 282 -9.68 -16.92 -7.27
CA ARG A 282 -10.74 -17.65 -6.56
C ARG A 282 -11.97 -16.78 -6.30
N ALA A 283 -11.77 -15.53 -5.90
CA ALA A 283 -12.87 -14.61 -5.61
C ALA A 283 -13.67 -14.26 -6.87
N LEU A 284 -13.00 -14.07 -8.01
CA LEU A 284 -13.67 -13.82 -9.28
C LEU A 284 -14.57 -15.00 -9.69
N GLU A 285 -14.07 -16.23 -9.55
CA GLU A 285 -14.87 -17.44 -9.80
C GLU A 285 -16.13 -17.47 -8.92
N VAL A 286 -15.99 -17.14 -7.62
CA VAL A 286 -17.12 -17.07 -6.70
C VAL A 286 -18.13 -15.98 -7.11
N LEU A 287 -17.64 -14.78 -7.46
CA LEU A 287 -18.47 -13.66 -7.89
C LEU A 287 -19.31 -14.01 -9.13
N LEU A 288 -18.69 -14.64 -10.13
CA LEU A 288 -19.34 -14.96 -11.40
C LEU A 288 -20.29 -16.18 -11.32
N ASN A 289 -19.95 -17.18 -10.48
CA ASN A 289 -20.71 -18.44 -10.45
C ASN A 289 -21.74 -18.55 -9.33
N LYS A 290 -21.59 -17.79 -8.23
CA LYS A 290 -22.49 -17.85 -7.07
C LYS A 290 -23.37 -16.60 -6.91
N TYR A 291 -23.00 -15.51 -7.55
CA TYR A 291 -23.70 -14.23 -7.47
C TYR A 291 -24.07 -13.75 -8.87
N ASP A 292 -25.05 -12.88 -8.99
CA ASP A 292 -25.51 -12.33 -10.27
C ASP A 292 -24.62 -11.15 -10.71
N VAL A 293 -23.31 -11.40 -10.81
CA VAL A 293 -22.30 -10.41 -11.19
C VAL A 293 -21.97 -10.53 -12.68
N GLU A 294 -22.01 -9.42 -13.40
CA GLU A 294 -21.63 -9.33 -14.80
C GLU A 294 -20.27 -8.62 -14.91
N LEU A 295 -19.22 -9.38 -15.26
CA LEU A 295 -17.91 -8.81 -15.58
C LEU A 295 -17.96 -8.17 -16.98
N LYS A 296 -17.57 -6.90 -17.06
CA LYS A 296 -17.64 -6.10 -18.29
C LYS A 296 -16.35 -5.32 -18.51
N SER A 297 -16.13 -4.89 -19.75
CA SER A 297 -15.15 -3.88 -20.09
C SER A 297 -15.85 -2.56 -20.38
N PHE A 298 -15.22 -1.45 -20.07
CA PHE A 298 -15.72 -0.15 -20.52
C PHE A 298 -15.71 -0.06 -22.05
N PRO A 299 -16.62 0.71 -22.66
CA PRO A 299 -16.54 1.05 -24.08
C PRO A 299 -15.18 1.68 -24.46
N GLU A 300 -14.74 1.47 -25.67
CA GLU A 300 -13.41 1.91 -26.14
C GLU A 300 -13.23 3.43 -26.05
N ASP A 301 -14.28 4.19 -26.37
CA ASP A 301 -14.29 5.65 -26.26
C ASP A 301 -14.15 6.13 -24.81
N VAL A 302 -14.78 5.43 -23.86
CA VAL A 302 -14.63 5.67 -22.40
C VAL A 302 -13.19 5.41 -21.97
N ILE A 303 -12.61 4.28 -22.35
CA ILE A 303 -11.22 3.93 -22.03
C ILE A 303 -10.27 5.00 -22.56
N LYS A 304 -10.45 5.41 -23.82
CA LYS A 304 -9.62 6.44 -24.46
C LYS A 304 -9.70 7.77 -23.72
N GLU A 305 -10.91 8.16 -23.32
CA GLU A 305 -11.10 9.41 -22.58
C GLU A 305 -10.50 9.34 -21.17
N MET A 306 -10.60 8.21 -20.48
CA MET A 306 -9.93 8.00 -19.21
C MET A 306 -8.40 8.15 -19.30
N PHE A 307 -7.78 7.59 -20.35
CA PHE A 307 -6.33 7.76 -20.57
C PHE A 307 -5.97 9.22 -20.89
N THR A 308 -6.78 9.91 -21.70
CA THR A 308 -6.59 11.33 -22.03
C THR A 308 -6.69 12.19 -20.78
N ALA A 309 -7.75 12.01 -19.98
CA ALA A 309 -7.96 12.71 -18.73
C ALA A 309 -6.83 12.45 -17.72
N GLY A 310 -6.40 11.19 -17.61
CA GLY A 310 -5.28 10.81 -16.74
C GLY A 310 -3.97 11.50 -17.11
N LYS A 311 -3.63 11.53 -18.41
CA LYS A 311 -2.44 12.23 -18.91
C LYS A 311 -2.50 13.72 -18.60
N ASP A 312 -3.62 14.37 -18.91
CA ASP A 312 -3.81 15.82 -18.67
C ASP A 312 -3.67 16.18 -17.19
N ILE A 313 -4.17 15.32 -16.28
CA ILE A 313 -4.03 15.51 -14.84
C ILE A 313 -2.57 15.44 -14.42
N LEU A 314 -1.81 14.46 -14.90
CA LEU A 314 -0.39 14.33 -14.54
C LEU A 314 0.42 15.53 -15.04
N GLU A 315 0.15 16.01 -16.25
CA GLU A 315 0.78 17.21 -16.81
C GLU A 315 0.41 18.46 -15.99
N GLN A 316 -0.86 18.60 -15.60
CA GLN A 316 -1.30 19.71 -14.74
C GLN A 316 -0.63 19.66 -13.36
N LYS A 317 -0.62 18.49 -12.69
CA LYS A 317 0.03 18.31 -11.38
C LYS A 317 1.51 18.67 -11.41
N SER A 318 2.20 18.36 -12.50
CA SER A 318 3.62 18.68 -12.64
C SER A 318 3.91 20.19 -12.63
N THR A 319 2.92 21.05 -12.80
CA THR A 319 3.06 22.51 -12.77
C THR A 319 2.75 23.14 -11.42
N GLU A 320 2.30 22.36 -10.44
CA GLU A 320 1.87 22.90 -9.13
C GLU A 320 3.05 23.31 -8.24
N ASP A 321 4.13 22.53 -8.25
CA ASP A 321 5.35 22.84 -7.48
C ASP A 321 6.59 22.12 -8.06
N ASP A 322 7.78 22.59 -7.69
CA ASP A 322 9.05 22.09 -8.20
C ASP A 322 9.30 20.62 -7.86
N LEU A 323 8.90 20.16 -6.67
CA LEU A 323 9.09 18.76 -6.27
C LEU A 323 8.17 17.83 -7.02
N THR A 324 6.91 18.20 -7.21
CA THR A 324 5.97 17.44 -8.05
C THR A 324 6.46 17.37 -9.50
N ASN A 325 6.97 18.48 -10.03
CA ASN A 325 7.59 18.49 -11.37
C ASN A 325 8.77 17.53 -11.47
N LYS A 326 9.68 17.55 -10.50
CA LYS A 326 10.83 16.66 -10.43
C LYS A 326 10.41 15.19 -10.37
N ILE A 327 9.45 14.86 -9.50
CA ILE A 327 8.94 13.49 -9.34
C ILE A 327 8.28 13.01 -10.64
N TYR A 328 7.39 13.82 -11.22
CA TYR A 328 6.73 13.49 -12.49
C TYR A 328 7.73 13.28 -13.62
N THR A 329 8.74 14.15 -13.74
CA THR A 329 9.74 14.07 -14.80
C THR A 329 10.56 12.78 -14.71
N GLU A 330 11.05 12.43 -13.51
CA GLU A 330 11.81 11.21 -13.30
C GLU A 330 10.93 9.95 -13.45
N TRP A 331 9.70 9.97 -12.94
CA TRP A 331 8.73 8.90 -13.11
C TRP A 331 8.38 8.68 -14.60
N LYS A 332 8.10 9.75 -15.35
CA LYS A 332 7.79 9.70 -16.77
C LYS A 332 8.95 9.14 -17.60
N LYS A 333 10.17 9.56 -17.28
CA LYS A 333 11.39 9.05 -17.88
C LYS A 333 11.53 7.55 -17.63
N TYR A 334 11.36 7.11 -16.38
CA TYR A 334 11.41 5.68 -16.03
C TYR A 334 10.33 4.88 -16.76
N ARG A 335 9.08 5.35 -16.76
CA ARG A 335 7.97 4.69 -17.45
C ARG A 335 8.22 4.50 -18.96
N SER A 336 8.98 5.39 -19.60
CA SER A 336 9.31 5.26 -21.02
C SER A 336 10.37 4.19 -21.32
N GLN A 337 10.97 3.59 -20.29
CA GLN A 337 12.04 2.59 -20.39
C GLN A 337 11.54 1.15 -20.12
N VAL A 338 10.36 1.02 -19.47
CA VAL A 338 9.78 -0.26 -19.06
C VAL A 338 8.51 -0.66 -19.80
#